data_a92a6631edf05139f23739cda5063a2b
#
_entry.id   a92a6631edf05139f23739cda5063a2b
#
_cell.length_a   1.000
_cell.length_b   1.000
_cell.length_c   1.000
_cell.angle_alpha   90.00
_cell.angle_beta   90.00
_cell.angle_gamma   90.00
#
_symmetry.space_group_name_H-M   'P 1'
#
loop_
_entity.id
_entity.type
_entity.pdbx_description
1 polymer ?
#
loop_
_entity_poly.entity_id
_entity_poly.type
_entity_poly.pdbx_seq_one_letter_code
_entity_poly.pdbx_strand_id
1 'polypeptide(L)'
;MVLECQEPPAAETAVKPVLAVLDALPVLQAEQLDLVFWLREMTFCTYCDAIRTILPAGMQLQIVQKTVLVQPKPNVRLSDEEERYYQILNTAPTPAAFQKRLHHPLAANLLEKGLLQQVSAAKSRVQESKVKLLSLADPLPERKMTPKQQSLVKLLQECGTLPEKEACRRCGITKAVVQSAEKNGLLVCEMRVAEPIAENIPVTESLEQVVLTEEQESVMEQVLQKVLAEETAYFLLHGVTGSGKTRVFQKLIAETLKQGKQAILLVPEIALTPQIVGQFQSLFGNAVVVMHSALTDRQRQDAYQRMQNGTAKIAIGTRSAVFAPVQNLGILIVDEEGERTYKSENAPRYHAVAVARKRCQTHHCPLLLASATPSIESYYYAK
;
A
#
# COMPACT_ATOMS: atom_id res chain seq x y z
N MET A 1 2.95 13.04 13.58
CA MET A 1 1.84 13.11 12.61
C MET A 1 0.92 14.24 13.03
N VAL A 2 0.51 15.08 12.10
CA VAL A 2 -0.46 16.15 12.34
C VAL A 2 -1.83 15.60 11.95
N LEU A 3 -2.78 15.59 12.87
CA LEU A 3 -4.15 15.12 12.64
C LEU A 3 -5.09 16.30 12.35
N GLU A 4 -4.86 17.40 13.03
CA GLU A 4 -5.68 18.60 12.97
C GLU A 4 -4.82 19.84 13.24
N CYS A 5 -5.16 20.95 12.59
CA CYS A 5 -4.59 22.25 12.88
C CYS A 5 -5.62 23.07 13.64
N GLN A 6 -5.28 23.46 14.87
CA GLN A 6 -6.12 24.31 15.73
C GLN A 6 -5.41 25.61 16.02
N GLU A 7 -6.13 26.62 16.52
CA GLU A 7 -5.54 27.83 17.02
C GLU A 7 -4.57 27.52 18.17
N PRO A 8 -3.47 28.26 18.31
CA PRO A 8 -2.47 27.99 19.34
C PRO A 8 -3.13 28.08 20.74
N PRO A 9 -2.81 27.16 21.65
CA PRO A 9 -3.28 27.22 23.03
C PRO A 9 -2.77 28.50 23.70
N ALA A 10 -3.47 28.96 24.75
CA ALA A 10 -3.04 30.12 25.55
C ALA A 10 -1.57 29.98 25.99
N ALA A 11 -0.86 31.08 26.10
CA ALA A 11 0.60 31.26 26.10
C ALA A 11 1.46 30.42 27.07
N GLU A 12 0.91 29.56 27.91
CA GLU A 12 1.62 28.79 28.93
C GLU A 12 1.92 27.32 28.57
N THR A 13 1.44 26.82 27.43
CA THR A 13 1.64 25.42 27.07
C THR A 13 2.86 25.24 26.14
N ALA A 14 3.91 24.57 26.64
CA ALA A 14 5.07 24.23 25.82
C ALA A 14 4.68 23.27 24.67
N VAL A 15 4.59 23.77 23.45
CA VAL A 15 4.26 23.00 22.26
C VAL A 15 5.56 22.53 21.60
N LYS A 16 5.63 21.25 21.24
CA LYS A 16 6.78 20.71 20.49
C LYS A 16 6.66 21.12 19.01
N PRO A 17 7.74 21.64 18.41
CA PRO A 17 7.72 22.02 16.99
C PRO A 17 7.54 20.79 16.08
N VAL A 18 6.92 21.00 14.92
CA VAL A 18 6.89 20.00 13.83
C VAL A 18 8.32 19.90 13.27
N LEU A 19 8.89 18.69 13.30
CA LEU A 19 10.28 18.45 12.87
C LEU A 19 10.43 18.52 11.36
N ALA A 20 9.50 17.97 10.61
CA ALA A 20 9.48 17.97 9.15
C ALA A 20 8.09 17.62 8.62
N VAL A 21 7.74 18.18 7.47
CA VAL A 21 6.60 17.73 6.64
C VAL A 21 7.17 16.73 5.63
N LEU A 22 6.66 15.50 5.62
CA LEU A 22 7.25 14.39 4.89
C LEU A 22 6.48 14.07 3.60
N ASP A 23 5.18 14.29 3.61
CA ASP A 23 4.28 13.99 2.50
C ASP A 23 3.69 15.29 1.95
N ALA A 24 3.70 15.45 0.62
CA ALA A 24 3.13 16.62 -0.04
C ALA A 24 1.58 16.65 0.03
N LEU A 25 0.97 15.47 0.20
CA LEU A 25 -0.47 15.27 0.31
C LEU A 25 -0.80 14.49 1.59
N PRO A 26 -2.00 14.62 2.14
CA PRO A 26 -2.45 13.83 3.27
C PRO A 26 -2.41 12.33 2.97
N VAL A 27 -1.78 11.56 3.83
CA VAL A 27 -1.68 10.09 3.70
C VAL A 27 -3.00 9.40 4.03
N LEU A 28 -3.74 9.94 5.00
CA LEU A 28 -5.07 9.47 5.38
C LEU A 28 -6.14 10.30 4.68
N GLN A 29 -7.13 9.62 4.11
CA GLN A 29 -8.34 10.26 3.60
C GLN A 29 -9.24 10.73 4.76
N ALA A 30 -10.20 11.62 4.48
CA ALA A 30 -11.10 12.16 5.50
C ALA A 30 -11.84 11.05 6.29
N GLU A 31 -12.39 10.06 5.59
CA GLU A 31 -13.03 8.89 6.22
C GLU A 31 -12.08 8.15 7.15
N GLN A 32 -10.82 7.98 6.75
CA GLN A 32 -9.84 7.27 7.57
C GLN A 32 -9.46 8.07 8.83
N LEU A 33 -9.46 9.41 8.75
CA LEU A 33 -9.30 10.26 9.93
C LEU A 33 -10.48 10.09 10.89
N ASP A 34 -11.71 10.10 10.39
CA ASP A 34 -12.90 9.83 11.19
C ASP A 34 -12.85 8.44 11.84
N LEU A 35 -12.35 7.44 11.12
CA LEU A 35 -12.13 6.10 11.68
C LEU A 35 -11.05 6.09 12.77
N VAL A 36 -10.00 6.90 12.69
CA VAL A 36 -8.98 7.04 13.75
C VAL A 36 -9.63 7.54 15.04
N PHE A 37 -10.44 8.60 14.96
CA PHE A 37 -11.16 9.15 16.12
C PHE A 37 -12.14 8.13 16.68
N TRP A 38 -12.95 7.53 15.83
CA TRP A 38 -13.92 6.51 16.23
C TRP A 38 -13.28 5.28 16.88
N LEU A 39 -12.16 4.74 16.31
CA LEU A 39 -11.44 3.63 16.91
C LEU A 39 -10.91 3.96 18.31
N ARG A 40 -10.38 5.18 18.48
CA ARG A 40 -9.90 5.62 19.79
C ARG A 40 -11.00 5.64 20.84
N GLU A 41 -12.17 6.15 20.48
CA GLU A 41 -13.33 6.19 21.38
C GLU A 41 -13.84 4.80 21.72
N MET A 42 -13.96 3.92 20.73
CA MET A 42 -14.51 2.57 20.89
C MET A 42 -13.58 1.59 21.57
N THR A 43 -12.28 1.77 21.45
CA THR A 43 -11.27 0.81 21.95
C THR A 43 -10.33 1.37 23.01
N PHE A 44 -10.46 2.66 23.34
CA PHE A 44 -9.59 3.39 24.28
C PHE A 44 -8.10 3.29 23.94
N CYS A 45 -7.77 3.12 22.65
CA CYS A 45 -6.40 3.07 22.17
C CYS A 45 -5.81 4.48 22.00
N THR A 46 -4.50 4.56 21.75
CA THR A 46 -3.87 5.82 21.36
C THR A 46 -4.15 6.16 19.90
N TYR A 47 -4.07 7.43 19.51
CA TYR A 47 -4.12 7.83 18.10
C TYR A 47 -3.07 7.10 17.26
N CYS A 48 -1.88 6.89 17.82
CA CYS A 48 -0.80 6.19 17.15
C CYS A 48 -1.17 4.74 16.83
N ASP A 49 -1.83 4.04 17.75
CA ASP A 49 -2.27 2.66 17.55
C ASP A 49 -3.38 2.58 16.50
N ALA A 50 -4.36 3.50 16.55
CA ALA A 50 -5.42 3.58 15.56
C ALA A 50 -4.86 3.81 14.14
N ILE A 51 -3.94 4.78 13.99
CA ILE A 51 -3.29 5.09 12.71
C ILE A 51 -2.48 3.91 12.19
N ARG A 52 -1.69 3.26 13.06
CA ARG A 52 -0.91 2.07 12.69
C ARG A 52 -1.76 0.90 12.26
N THR A 53 -2.98 0.83 12.73
CA THR A 53 -3.93 -0.23 12.36
C THR A 53 -4.54 0.02 10.98
N ILE A 54 -4.82 1.28 10.65
CA ILE A 54 -5.40 1.69 9.37
C ILE A 54 -4.35 1.68 8.26
N LEU A 55 -3.14 2.20 8.54
CA LEU A 55 -2.08 2.26 7.55
C LEU A 55 -1.28 0.96 7.49
N PRO A 56 -1.00 0.43 6.28
CA PRO A 56 -0.14 -0.73 6.13
C PRO A 56 1.27 -0.45 6.67
N ALA A 57 1.90 -1.49 7.21
CA ALA A 57 3.23 -1.38 7.83
C ALA A 57 4.29 -0.78 6.90
N GLY A 58 4.18 -1.03 5.58
CA GLY A 58 5.08 -0.47 4.57
C GLY A 58 5.01 1.05 4.42
N MET A 59 3.90 1.67 4.80
CA MET A 59 3.71 3.13 4.77
C MET A 59 4.13 3.82 6.08
N GLN A 60 4.48 3.04 7.10
CA GLN A 60 4.95 3.59 8.36
C GLN A 60 6.39 4.11 8.20
N LEU A 61 6.58 5.38 8.52
CA LEU A 61 7.89 6.01 8.51
C LEU A 61 8.65 5.67 9.79
N GLN A 62 9.92 5.36 9.65
CA GLN A 62 10.84 5.25 10.77
C GLN A 62 11.62 6.55 10.92
N ILE A 63 11.59 7.13 12.10
CA ILE A 63 12.48 8.25 12.44
C ILE A 63 13.86 7.64 12.70
N VAL A 64 14.81 7.97 11.87
CA VAL A 64 16.21 7.56 12.01
C VAL A 64 17.03 8.80 12.32
N GLN A 65 17.84 8.75 13.36
CA GLN A 65 18.82 9.81 13.60
C GLN A 65 19.97 9.66 12.59
N LYS A 66 20.24 10.70 11.86
CA LYS A 66 21.39 10.78 10.95
C LYS A 66 22.31 11.88 11.41
N THR A 67 23.58 11.58 11.45
CA THR A 67 24.61 12.60 11.68
C THR A 67 24.94 13.27 10.34
N VAL A 68 24.92 14.58 10.31
CA VAL A 68 25.25 15.42 9.14
C VAL A 68 26.29 16.47 9.50
N LEU A 69 27.03 16.94 8.51
CA LEU A 69 27.90 18.10 8.68
C LEU A 69 27.07 19.37 8.76
N VAL A 70 27.43 20.25 9.71
CA VAL A 70 26.83 21.58 9.82
C VAL A 70 27.41 22.47 8.72
N GLN A 71 26.54 23.10 7.95
CA GLN A 71 26.91 24.01 6.89
C GLN A 71 26.17 25.37 7.09
N PRO A 72 26.86 26.54 7.00
CA PRO A 72 28.29 26.67 6.77
C PRO A 72 29.13 26.20 7.96
N LYS A 73 30.40 25.86 7.71
CA LYS A 73 31.32 25.41 8.76
C LYS A 73 31.39 26.40 9.91
N PRO A 74 31.09 26.01 11.15
CA PRO A 74 31.23 26.88 12.32
C PRO A 74 32.67 27.36 12.52
N ASN A 75 32.84 28.59 12.99
CA ASN A 75 34.15 29.14 13.25
C ASN A 75 34.70 28.66 14.59
N VAL A 76 35.19 27.41 14.60
CA VAL A 76 35.70 26.70 15.80
C VAL A 76 37.14 26.29 15.55
N ARG A 77 38.01 26.45 16.56
CA ARG A 77 39.40 25.96 16.48
C ARG A 77 39.45 24.44 16.50
N LEU A 78 40.07 23.90 15.47
CA LEU A 78 40.30 22.47 15.32
C LEU A 78 41.81 22.19 15.41
N SER A 79 42.14 20.96 15.87
CA SER A 79 43.51 20.43 15.72
C SER A 79 43.75 20.03 14.27
N ASP A 80 45.02 19.88 13.88
CA ASP A 80 45.38 19.45 12.52
C ASP A 80 44.77 18.09 12.13
N GLU A 81 44.62 17.20 13.11
CA GLU A 81 43.98 15.89 12.90
C GLU A 81 42.46 16.01 12.71
N GLU A 82 41.80 16.84 13.51
CA GLU A 82 40.36 17.10 13.40
C GLU A 82 40.02 17.81 12.08
N GLU A 83 40.86 18.75 11.64
CA GLU A 83 40.68 19.44 10.36
C GLU A 83 40.81 18.47 9.19
N ARG A 84 41.83 17.61 9.19
CA ARG A 84 41.99 16.55 8.17
C ARG A 84 40.78 15.61 8.16
N TYR A 85 40.32 15.21 9.33
CA TYR A 85 39.15 14.33 9.44
C TYR A 85 37.86 15.01 8.97
N TYR A 86 37.68 16.30 9.29
CA TYR A 86 36.56 17.08 8.77
C TYR A 86 36.56 17.11 7.24
N GLN A 87 37.70 17.34 6.62
CA GLN A 87 37.85 17.33 5.15
C GLN A 87 37.52 15.95 4.56
N ILE A 88 37.95 14.87 5.21
CA ILE A 88 37.61 13.50 4.81
C ILE A 88 36.09 13.28 4.85
N LEU A 89 35.38 13.79 5.86
CA LEU A 89 33.94 13.70 5.93
C LEU A 89 33.25 14.55 4.85
N ASN A 90 33.73 15.78 4.65
CA ASN A 90 33.16 16.73 3.69
C ASN A 90 33.31 16.25 2.23
N THR A 91 34.38 15.52 1.93
CA THR A 91 34.66 14.94 0.59
C THR A 91 34.09 13.53 0.40
N ALA A 92 33.21 13.07 1.29
CA ALA A 92 32.64 11.74 1.16
C ALA A 92 31.76 11.62 -0.10
N PRO A 93 32.03 10.67 -1.03
CA PRO A 93 31.37 10.63 -2.33
C PRO A 93 29.89 10.18 -2.26
N THR A 94 29.50 9.54 -1.18
CA THR A 94 28.12 9.06 -0.97
C THR A 94 27.71 9.17 0.50
N PRO A 95 26.40 9.30 0.80
CA PRO A 95 25.91 9.28 2.17
C PRO A 95 26.30 8.01 2.94
N ALA A 96 26.38 6.86 2.27
CA ALA A 96 26.80 5.61 2.88
C ALA A 96 28.28 5.63 3.27
N ALA A 97 29.16 6.20 2.41
CA ALA A 97 30.57 6.39 2.71
C ALA A 97 30.78 7.37 3.88
N PHE A 98 29.98 8.42 3.96
CA PHE A 98 29.96 9.36 5.07
C PHE A 98 29.61 8.66 6.38
N GLN A 99 28.50 7.93 6.44
CA GLN A 99 28.07 7.19 7.63
C GLN A 99 29.11 6.16 8.09
N LYS A 100 29.74 5.47 7.15
CA LYS A 100 30.83 4.50 7.47
C LYS A 100 32.04 5.18 8.10
N ARG A 101 32.35 6.40 7.71
CA ARG A 101 33.47 7.18 8.27
C ARG A 101 33.20 7.74 9.66
N LEU A 102 31.94 7.86 10.10
CA LEU A 102 31.56 8.33 11.43
C LEU A 102 31.96 7.39 12.57
N HIS A 103 32.38 6.18 12.28
CA HIS A 103 32.90 5.24 13.31
C HIS A 103 34.28 5.62 13.85
N HIS A 104 34.90 6.66 13.33
CA HIS A 104 36.20 7.14 13.81
C HIS A 104 36.06 7.89 15.15
N PRO A 105 37.00 7.72 16.12
CA PRO A 105 36.93 8.38 17.43
C PRO A 105 36.78 9.90 17.37
N LEU A 106 37.39 10.58 16.39
CA LEU A 106 37.30 12.02 16.20
C LEU A 106 35.88 12.52 15.84
N ALA A 107 34.95 11.62 15.45
CA ALA A 107 33.59 12.01 15.18
C ALA A 107 32.87 12.54 16.44
N ALA A 108 33.15 11.99 17.61
CA ALA A 108 32.63 12.47 18.88
C ALA A 108 33.10 13.93 19.18
N ASN A 109 34.37 14.21 18.95
CA ASN A 109 34.93 15.55 19.17
C ASN A 109 34.30 16.58 18.20
N LEU A 110 34.09 16.20 16.93
CA LEU A 110 33.42 17.08 15.98
C LEU A 110 31.94 17.32 16.31
N LEU A 111 31.27 16.33 16.95
CA LEU A 111 29.90 16.47 17.42
C LEU A 111 29.84 17.45 18.62
N GLU A 112 30.74 17.31 19.61
CA GLU A 112 30.84 18.23 20.75
C GLU A 112 31.19 19.67 20.32
N LYS A 113 32.02 19.84 19.32
CA LYS A 113 32.39 21.13 18.76
C LYS A 113 31.32 21.70 17.80
N GLY A 114 30.17 21.03 17.63
CA GLY A 114 29.05 21.49 16.80
C GLY A 114 29.30 21.47 15.28
N LEU A 115 30.33 20.76 14.81
CA LEU A 115 30.61 20.58 13.39
C LEU A 115 29.80 19.43 12.76
N LEU A 116 29.36 18.52 13.61
CA LEU A 116 28.40 17.47 13.31
C LEU A 116 27.12 17.72 14.10
N GLN A 117 26.00 17.43 13.49
CA GLN A 117 24.69 17.51 14.13
C GLN A 117 23.89 16.25 13.88
N GLN A 118 23.21 15.75 14.90
CA GLN A 118 22.24 14.70 14.75
C GLN A 118 20.90 15.30 14.33
N VAL A 119 20.45 14.94 13.13
CA VAL A 119 19.15 15.35 12.61
C VAL A 119 18.23 14.14 12.51
N SER A 120 16.99 14.31 12.92
CA SER A 120 15.97 13.31 12.74
C SER A 120 15.55 13.29 11.27
N ALA A 121 15.75 12.18 10.61
CA ALA A 121 15.30 11.97 9.23
C ALA A 121 14.26 10.85 9.19
N ALA A 122 13.20 11.05 8.45
CA ALA A 122 12.26 9.97 8.19
C ALA A 122 12.80 9.05 7.10
N LYS A 123 12.69 7.76 7.35
CA LYS A 123 13.02 6.73 6.38
C LYS A 123 11.79 5.86 6.13
N SER A 124 11.39 5.73 4.88
CA SER A 124 10.37 4.75 4.51
C SER A 124 10.88 3.34 4.80
N ARG A 125 10.03 2.48 5.33
CA ARG A 125 10.32 1.05 5.53
C ARG A 125 10.47 0.31 4.21
N VAL A 126 9.69 0.71 3.22
CA VAL A 126 9.77 0.16 1.87
C VAL A 126 10.70 1.04 1.05
N GLN A 127 11.83 0.50 0.64
CA GLN A 127 12.64 1.16 -0.36
C GLN A 127 11.87 1.19 -1.67
N GLU A 128 11.68 2.38 -2.24
CA GLU A 128 11.20 2.51 -3.61
C GLU A 128 12.07 1.64 -4.51
N SER A 129 11.50 0.56 -5.07
CA SER A 129 12.28 -0.20 -6.02
C SER A 129 12.38 0.61 -7.29
N LYS A 130 13.56 1.09 -7.55
CA LYS A 130 13.89 1.74 -8.82
C LYS A 130 14.13 0.68 -9.86
N VAL A 131 13.41 0.78 -10.97
CA VAL A 131 13.63 -0.03 -12.15
C VAL A 131 14.48 0.79 -13.11
N LYS A 132 15.58 0.17 -13.56
CA LYS A 132 16.42 0.74 -14.60
C LYS A 132 15.76 0.45 -15.95
N LEU A 133 15.24 1.51 -16.58
CA LEU A 133 14.71 1.47 -17.93
C LEU A 133 15.84 1.69 -18.92
N LEU A 134 15.84 0.90 -19.99
CA LEU A 134 16.80 0.96 -21.08
C LEU A 134 16.10 1.53 -22.30
N SER A 135 16.65 2.57 -22.89
CA SER A 135 16.27 3.10 -24.21
C SER A 135 17.52 3.22 -25.07
N LEU A 136 17.33 3.31 -26.40
CA LEU A 136 18.44 3.55 -27.30
C LEU A 136 18.91 5.01 -27.19
N ALA A 137 20.22 5.21 -27.36
CA ALA A 137 20.76 6.55 -27.52
C ALA A 137 20.37 7.09 -28.90
N ASP A 138 20.04 8.37 -28.98
CA ASP A 138 19.75 9.06 -30.23
C ASP A 138 20.65 10.32 -30.34
N PRO A 139 21.57 10.39 -31.33
CA PRO A 139 21.89 9.39 -32.37
C PRO A 139 22.66 8.18 -31.84
N LEU A 140 22.45 7.01 -32.47
CA LEU A 140 23.20 5.79 -32.17
C LEU A 140 24.64 5.93 -32.67
N PRO A 141 25.66 5.73 -31.82
CA PRO A 141 27.05 5.84 -32.22
C PRO A 141 27.46 4.72 -33.20
N GLU A 142 28.16 5.07 -34.26
CA GLU A 142 28.76 4.11 -35.20
C GLU A 142 29.94 3.39 -34.56
N ARG A 143 29.68 2.30 -33.85
CA ARG A 143 30.72 1.47 -33.23
C ARG A 143 30.51 -0.02 -33.52
N LYS A 144 31.61 -0.79 -33.53
CA LYS A 144 31.49 -2.26 -33.58
C LYS A 144 30.78 -2.77 -32.32
N MET A 145 29.65 -3.41 -32.52
CA MET A 145 28.88 -4.04 -31.46
C MET A 145 29.15 -5.54 -31.38
N THR A 146 29.16 -6.08 -30.19
CA THR A 146 29.17 -7.52 -29.99
C THR A 146 27.83 -8.14 -30.41
N PRO A 147 27.75 -9.43 -30.78
CA PRO A 147 26.48 -10.07 -31.16
C PRO A 147 25.39 -9.90 -30.10
N LYS A 148 25.75 -9.95 -28.82
CA LYS A 148 24.82 -9.74 -27.69
C LYS A 148 24.33 -8.29 -27.57
N GLN A 149 25.18 -7.32 -27.89
CA GLN A 149 24.76 -5.90 -27.96
C GLN A 149 23.87 -5.62 -29.16
N GLN A 150 24.14 -6.26 -30.32
CA GLN A 150 23.27 -6.16 -31.50
C GLN A 150 21.89 -6.71 -31.21
N SER A 151 21.76 -7.86 -30.55
CA SER A 151 20.48 -8.42 -30.14
C SER A 151 19.71 -7.49 -29.20
N LEU A 152 20.40 -6.82 -28.25
CA LEU A 152 19.79 -5.86 -27.35
C LEU A 152 19.31 -4.59 -28.08
N VAL A 153 20.14 -4.05 -28.99
CA VAL A 153 19.77 -2.87 -29.80
C VAL A 153 18.57 -3.19 -30.69
N LYS A 154 18.57 -4.35 -31.36
CA LYS A 154 17.42 -4.79 -32.16
C LYS A 154 16.13 -4.92 -31.34
N LEU A 155 16.19 -5.53 -30.17
CA LEU A 155 15.05 -5.63 -29.26
C LEU A 155 14.50 -4.25 -28.88
N LEU A 156 15.38 -3.29 -28.56
CA LEU A 156 14.96 -1.94 -28.19
C LEU A 156 14.48 -1.10 -29.38
N GLN A 157 14.93 -1.41 -30.59
CA GLN A 157 14.36 -0.81 -31.82
C GLN A 157 12.92 -1.26 -32.06
N GLU A 158 12.62 -2.52 -31.78
CA GLU A 158 11.28 -3.10 -31.95
C GLU A 158 10.31 -2.73 -30.82
N CYS A 159 10.78 -2.70 -29.58
CA CYS A 159 9.94 -2.55 -28.38
C CYS A 159 10.02 -1.16 -27.72
N GLY A 160 10.93 -0.28 -28.12
CA GLY A 160 11.19 1.00 -27.47
C GLY A 160 11.88 0.84 -26.12
N THR A 161 11.38 1.50 -25.08
CA THR A 161 11.96 1.46 -23.73
C THR A 161 11.54 0.21 -22.97
N LEU A 162 12.50 -0.54 -22.40
CA LEU A 162 12.25 -1.76 -21.65
C LEU A 162 12.98 -1.76 -20.30
N PRO A 163 12.42 -2.44 -19.27
CA PRO A 163 13.12 -2.71 -18.03
C PRO A 163 14.37 -3.58 -18.22
N GLU A 164 15.50 -3.25 -17.54
CA GLU A 164 16.76 -4.01 -17.63
C GLU A 164 16.57 -5.53 -17.43
N LYS A 165 15.76 -5.93 -16.43
CA LYS A 165 15.51 -7.35 -16.16
C LYS A 165 14.80 -8.05 -17.32
N GLU A 166 13.87 -7.37 -17.96
CA GLU A 166 13.11 -7.90 -19.07
C GLU A 166 13.97 -8.00 -20.33
N ALA A 167 14.72 -6.95 -20.65
CA ALA A 167 15.65 -6.93 -21.74
C ALA A 167 16.71 -8.05 -21.61
N CYS A 168 17.25 -8.24 -20.40
CA CYS A 168 18.19 -9.33 -20.11
C CYS A 168 17.55 -10.70 -20.33
N ARG A 169 16.29 -10.90 -19.89
CA ARG A 169 15.58 -12.16 -20.06
C ARG A 169 15.30 -12.48 -21.53
N ARG A 170 14.78 -11.50 -22.30
CA ARG A 170 14.42 -11.69 -23.71
C ARG A 170 15.63 -11.94 -24.61
N CYS A 171 16.73 -11.25 -24.34
CA CYS A 171 17.96 -11.42 -25.13
C CYS A 171 18.91 -12.51 -24.61
N GLY A 172 18.64 -13.15 -23.45
CA GLY A 172 19.54 -14.10 -22.83
C GLY A 172 20.90 -13.50 -22.44
N ILE A 173 20.92 -12.21 -22.03
CA ILE A 173 22.15 -11.47 -21.70
C ILE A 173 22.25 -11.18 -20.20
N THR A 174 23.46 -10.90 -19.74
CA THR A 174 23.73 -10.52 -18.36
C THR A 174 23.76 -8.99 -18.19
N LYS A 175 23.62 -8.52 -16.94
CA LYS A 175 23.74 -7.10 -16.60
C LYS A 175 25.08 -6.49 -17.04
N ALA A 176 26.16 -7.28 -17.10
CA ALA A 176 27.46 -6.81 -17.56
C ALA A 176 27.44 -6.36 -19.03
N VAL A 177 26.64 -7.02 -19.87
CA VAL A 177 26.45 -6.62 -21.28
C VAL A 177 25.70 -5.30 -21.38
N VAL A 178 24.67 -5.10 -20.55
CA VAL A 178 23.93 -3.82 -20.46
C VAL A 178 24.84 -2.68 -20.01
N GLN A 179 25.64 -2.89 -18.95
CA GLN A 179 26.60 -1.90 -18.47
C GLN A 179 27.67 -1.56 -19.51
N SER A 180 28.15 -2.57 -20.27
CA SER A 180 29.07 -2.35 -21.39
C SER A 180 28.41 -1.56 -22.51
N ALA A 181 27.17 -1.84 -22.87
CA ALA A 181 26.42 -1.11 -23.88
C ALA A 181 26.15 0.36 -23.45
N GLU A 182 25.84 0.59 -22.17
CA GLU A 182 25.70 1.92 -21.58
C GLU A 182 27.01 2.72 -21.64
N LYS A 183 28.14 2.12 -21.24
CA LYS A 183 29.47 2.73 -21.32
C LYS A 183 29.89 3.06 -22.77
N ASN A 184 29.43 2.25 -23.70
CA ASN A 184 29.68 2.47 -25.12
C ASN A 184 28.78 3.53 -25.75
N GLY A 185 27.86 4.12 -24.98
CA GLY A 185 26.93 5.14 -25.45
C GLY A 185 25.80 4.61 -26.33
N LEU A 186 25.57 3.29 -26.36
CA LEU A 186 24.48 2.68 -27.15
C LEU A 186 23.11 2.81 -26.47
N LEU A 187 23.12 2.97 -25.14
CA LEU A 187 21.90 3.01 -24.32
C LEU A 187 21.88 4.25 -23.45
N VAL A 188 20.70 4.78 -23.27
CA VAL A 188 20.33 5.72 -22.20
C VAL A 188 19.61 4.93 -21.12
N CYS A 189 20.06 5.09 -19.90
CA CYS A 189 19.50 4.40 -18.74
C CYS A 189 18.81 5.40 -17.83
N GLU A 190 17.51 5.24 -17.62
CA GLU A 190 16.73 6.05 -16.70
C GLU A 190 16.31 5.21 -15.48
N MET A 191 16.53 5.76 -14.27
CA MET A 191 16.02 5.13 -13.04
C MET A 191 14.64 5.68 -12.76
N ARG A 192 13.60 4.91 -13.01
CA ARG A 192 12.23 5.24 -12.59
C ARG A 192 11.86 4.45 -11.34
N VAL A 193 11.04 5.06 -10.50
CA VAL A 193 10.34 4.32 -9.44
C VAL A 193 9.53 3.24 -10.16
N ALA A 194 9.72 1.98 -9.76
CA ALA A 194 8.94 0.90 -10.33
C ALA A 194 7.47 1.21 -10.03
N GLU A 195 6.73 1.57 -11.05
CA GLU A 195 5.29 1.41 -10.96
C GLU A 195 5.02 -0.06 -10.61
N PRO A 196 4.07 -0.33 -9.71
CA PRO A 196 3.71 -1.70 -9.42
C PRO A 196 3.45 -2.39 -10.75
N ILE A 197 4.22 -3.43 -11.05
CA ILE A 197 3.92 -4.29 -12.20
C ILE A 197 2.61 -4.97 -11.81
N ALA A 198 1.49 -4.38 -12.19
CA ALA A 198 0.23 -5.08 -12.17
C ALA A 198 0.48 -6.26 -13.12
N GLU A 199 0.71 -7.45 -12.53
CA GLU A 199 0.63 -8.68 -13.32
C GLU A 199 -0.71 -8.58 -14.03
N ASN A 200 -0.67 -8.59 -15.36
CA ASN A 200 -1.89 -8.42 -16.15
C ASN A 200 -2.66 -9.72 -16.00
N ILE A 201 -3.54 -9.78 -14.98
CA ILE A 201 -4.36 -10.94 -14.69
C ILE A 201 -5.49 -10.92 -15.70
N PRO A 202 -5.52 -11.85 -16.67
CA PRO A 202 -6.56 -11.88 -17.67
C PRO A 202 -7.89 -12.28 -17.02
N VAL A 203 -8.96 -11.61 -17.44
CA VAL A 203 -10.33 -12.09 -17.17
C VAL A 203 -10.57 -13.32 -18.02
N THR A 204 -10.79 -14.47 -17.39
CA THR A 204 -10.94 -15.77 -18.07
C THR A 204 -12.34 -16.34 -17.97
N GLU A 205 -13.17 -15.83 -17.05
CA GLU A 205 -14.55 -16.26 -16.85
C GLU A 205 -15.52 -15.10 -17.09
N SER A 206 -16.71 -15.41 -17.60
CA SER A 206 -17.78 -14.45 -17.77
C SER A 206 -18.75 -14.51 -16.59
N LEU A 207 -19.19 -13.35 -16.13
CA LEU A 207 -20.26 -13.23 -15.11
C LEU A 207 -21.58 -13.83 -15.57
N GLU A 208 -21.81 -14.00 -16.87
CA GLU A 208 -22.98 -14.66 -17.44
C GLU A 208 -23.03 -16.14 -17.08
N GLN A 209 -21.87 -16.77 -16.85
CA GLN A 209 -21.75 -18.17 -16.42
C GLN A 209 -22.12 -18.37 -14.93
N VAL A 210 -22.19 -17.27 -14.17
CA VAL A 210 -22.63 -17.32 -12.76
C VAL A 210 -24.16 -17.31 -12.73
N VAL A 211 -24.74 -18.50 -12.72
CA VAL A 211 -26.19 -18.69 -12.62
C VAL A 211 -26.59 -18.73 -11.14
N LEU A 212 -27.59 -17.93 -10.78
CA LEU A 212 -28.20 -17.90 -9.45
C LEU A 212 -29.48 -18.73 -9.43
N THR A 213 -29.85 -19.22 -8.25
CA THR A 213 -31.21 -19.78 -8.01
C THR A 213 -32.20 -18.63 -7.76
N GLU A 214 -33.49 -18.89 -7.87
CA GLU A 214 -34.54 -17.90 -7.60
C GLU A 214 -34.40 -17.24 -6.22
N GLU A 215 -34.05 -18.04 -5.20
CA GLU A 215 -33.83 -17.53 -3.85
C GLU A 215 -32.60 -16.62 -3.78
N GLN A 216 -31.50 -16.98 -4.47
CA GLN A 216 -30.31 -16.16 -4.52
C GLN A 216 -30.52 -14.86 -5.31
N GLU A 217 -31.33 -14.89 -6.38
CA GLU A 217 -31.72 -13.71 -7.14
C GLU A 217 -32.55 -12.75 -6.28
N SER A 218 -33.52 -13.28 -5.54
CA SER A 218 -34.33 -12.45 -4.61
C SER A 218 -33.48 -11.73 -3.57
N VAL A 219 -32.50 -12.44 -2.97
CA VAL A 219 -31.56 -11.81 -2.02
C VAL A 219 -30.71 -10.75 -2.72
N MET A 220 -30.18 -11.07 -3.91
CA MET A 220 -29.36 -10.15 -4.69
C MET A 220 -30.15 -8.85 -5.00
N GLU A 221 -31.40 -8.95 -5.45
CA GLU A 221 -32.22 -7.81 -5.78
C GLU A 221 -32.47 -6.91 -4.57
N GLN A 222 -32.78 -7.47 -3.42
CA GLN A 222 -33.01 -6.70 -2.18
C GLN A 222 -31.77 -5.88 -1.77
N VAL A 223 -30.56 -6.50 -1.83
CA VAL A 223 -29.31 -5.82 -1.50
C VAL A 223 -28.98 -4.78 -2.57
N LEU A 224 -29.15 -5.12 -3.85
CA LEU A 224 -28.84 -4.23 -4.98
C LEU A 224 -29.72 -2.97 -4.96
N GLN A 225 -30.99 -3.07 -4.60
CA GLN A 225 -31.86 -1.90 -4.42
C GLN A 225 -31.23 -0.88 -3.47
N LYS A 226 -30.60 -1.33 -2.37
CA LYS A 226 -29.95 -0.45 -1.40
C LYS A 226 -28.61 0.11 -1.91
N VAL A 227 -27.87 -0.67 -2.73
CA VAL A 227 -26.67 -0.16 -3.43
C VAL A 227 -27.03 0.98 -4.37
N LEU A 228 -28.13 0.82 -5.14
CA LEU A 228 -28.59 1.80 -6.12
C LEU A 228 -29.21 3.04 -5.46
N ALA A 229 -29.90 2.85 -4.34
CA ALA A 229 -30.51 3.93 -3.58
C ALA A 229 -29.52 4.73 -2.71
N GLU A 230 -28.26 4.27 -2.63
CA GLU A 230 -27.23 4.83 -1.72
C GLU A 230 -27.72 4.88 -0.26
N GLU A 231 -28.34 3.80 0.18
CA GLU A 231 -28.89 3.69 1.51
C GLU A 231 -28.11 2.70 2.38
N THR A 232 -27.87 3.09 3.62
CA THR A 232 -27.32 2.18 4.63
C THR A 232 -28.37 1.16 5.01
N ALA A 233 -28.04 -0.11 4.81
CA ALA A 233 -28.86 -1.23 5.23
C ALA A 233 -27.98 -2.39 5.70
N TYR A 234 -28.53 -3.24 6.57
CA TYR A 234 -27.83 -4.39 7.11
C TYR A 234 -28.60 -5.66 6.73
N PHE A 235 -27.91 -6.58 6.07
CA PHE A 235 -28.47 -7.84 5.63
C PHE A 235 -27.73 -9.02 6.28
N LEU A 236 -28.46 -10.09 6.58
CA LEU A 236 -27.90 -11.37 6.98
C LEU A 236 -28.29 -12.43 5.94
N LEU A 237 -27.31 -12.88 5.17
CA LEU A 237 -27.47 -14.02 4.27
C LEU A 237 -27.19 -15.31 5.04
N HIS A 238 -28.26 -15.93 5.53
CA HIS A 238 -28.18 -17.20 6.24
C HIS A 238 -28.33 -18.36 5.23
N GLY A 239 -27.30 -19.14 5.07
CA GLY A 239 -27.28 -20.27 4.13
C GLY A 239 -26.22 -21.28 4.50
N VAL A 240 -26.52 -22.56 4.33
CA VAL A 240 -25.60 -23.66 4.64
C VAL A 240 -24.31 -23.57 3.84
N THR A 241 -23.26 -24.26 4.29
CA THR A 241 -22.02 -24.37 3.54
C THR A 241 -22.27 -24.99 2.17
N GLY A 242 -21.73 -24.42 1.11
CA GLY A 242 -21.96 -24.88 -0.26
C GLY A 242 -23.27 -24.40 -0.90
N SER A 243 -24.08 -23.56 -0.21
CA SER A 243 -25.31 -22.98 -0.78
C SER A 243 -25.09 -21.94 -1.89
N GLY A 244 -23.85 -21.71 -2.29
CA GLY A 244 -23.55 -20.77 -3.37
C GLY A 244 -23.47 -19.29 -2.95
N LYS A 245 -23.32 -18.97 -1.65
CA LYS A 245 -23.16 -17.59 -1.14
C LYS A 245 -22.14 -16.79 -1.96
N THR A 246 -21.01 -17.42 -2.31
CA THR A 246 -19.95 -16.77 -3.11
C THR A 246 -20.44 -16.28 -4.47
N ARG A 247 -21.37 -16.98 -5.13
CA ARG A 247 -21.95 -16.55 -6.40
C ARG A 247 -22.79 -15.27 -6.23
N VAL A 248 -23.55 -15.18 -5.14
CA VAL A 248 -24.28 -13.95 -4.78
C VAL A 248 -23.30 -12.80 -4.58
N PHE A 249 -22.18 -13.02 -3.87
CA PHE A 249 -21.15 -11.98 -3.68
C PHE A 249 -20.57 -11.53 -5.01
N GLN A 250 -20.23 -12.45 -5.91
CA GLN A 250 -19.68 -12.13 -7.24
C GLN A 250 -20.65 -11.26 -8.05
N LYS A 251 -21.93 -11.59 -8.08
CA LYS A 251 -22.96 -10.80 -8.79
C LYS A 251 -23.15 -9.42 -8.15
N LEU A 252 -23.29 -9.34 -6.82
CA LEU A 252 -23.43 -8.06 -6.10
C LEU A 252 -22.25 -7.14 -6.32
N ILE A 253 -21.03 -7.67 -6.24
CA ILE A 253 -19.81 -6.92 -6.51
C ILE A 253 -19.82 -6.41 -7.95
N ALA A 254 -20.15 -7.27 -8.93
CA ALA A 254 -20.21 -6.87 -10.32
C ALA A 254 -21.18 -5.71 -10.59
N GLU A 255 -22.39 -5.79 -10.03
CA GLU A 255 -23.38 -4.72 -10.16
C GLU A 255 -22.93 -3.43 -9.45
N THR A 256 -22.28 -3.56 -8.29
CA THR A 256 -21.67 -2.43 -7.58
C THR A 256 -20.58 -1.74 -8.42
N LEU A 257 -19.74 -2.52 -9.09
CA LEU A 257 -18.69 -1.97 -9.97
C LEU A 257 -19.25 -1.25 -11.19
N LYS A 258 -20.38 -1.73 -11.75
CA LYS A 258 -21.09 -1.04 -12.85
C LYS A 258 -21.56 0.36 -12.46
N GLN A 259 -21.83 0.59 -11.16
CA GLN A 259 -22.16 1.91 -10.62
C GLN A 259 -20.91 2.80 -10.38
N GLY A 260 -19.74 2.36 -10.79
CA GLY A 260 -18.48 3.08 -10.54
C GLY A 260 -17.99 3.03 -9.10
N LYS A 261 -18.63 2.21 -8.24
CA LYS A 261 -18.30 2.07 -6.82
C LYS A 261 -17.29 0.96 -6.58
N GLN A 262 -16.73 0.92 -5.39
CA GLN A 262 -15.78 -0.08 -4.92
C GLN A 262 -16.44 -1.04 -3.93
N ALA A 263 -15.86 -2.23 -3.78
CA ALA A 263 -16.36 -3.26 -2.89
C ALA A 263 -15.25 -3.78 -1.95
N ILE A 264 -15.65 -4.17 -0.74
CA ILE A 264 -14.79 -4.88 0.21
C ILE A 264 -15.44 -6.22 0.54
N LEU A 265 -14.67 -7.30 0.42
CA LEU A 265 -15.05 -8.64 0.83
C LEU A 265 -14.10 -9.12 1.94
N LEU A 266 -14.64 -9.30 3.13
CA LEU A 266 -13.93 -9.90 4.24
C LEU A 266 -14.20 -11.40 4.28
N VAL A 267 -13.14 -12.19 4.38
CA VAL A 267 -13.19 -13.64 4.54
C VAL A 267 -12.34 -14.07 5.74
N PRO A 268 -12.69 -15.15 6.44
CA PRO A 268 -11.85 -15.71 7.50
C PRO A 268 -10.45 -16.06 6.98
N GLU A 269 -9.44 -16.02 7.85
CA GLU A 269 -8.06 -16.37 7.44
C GLU A 269 -7.95 -17.76 6.80
N ILE A 270 -8.69 -18.74 7.35
CA ILE A 270 -8.74 -20.11 6.83
C ILE A 270 -9.45 -20.23 5.47
N ALA A 271 -10.35 -19.31 5.16
CA ALA A 271 -11.09 -19.27 3.90
C ALA A 271 -10.38 -18.49 2.80
N LEU A 272 -9.41 -17.64 3.14
CA LEU A 272 -8.63 -16.87 2.16
C LEU A 272 -7.60 -17.76 1.45
N THR A 273 -8.10 -18.67 0.64
CA THR A 273 -7.28 -19.60 -0.14
C THR A 273 -6.97 -19.05 -1.53
N PRO A 274 -5.88 -19.51 -2.19
CA PRO A 274 -5.61 -19.16 -3.58
C PRO A 274 -6.78 -19.45 -4.53
N GLN A 275 -7.61 -20.44 -4.21
CA GLN A 275 -8.79 -20.80 -4.98
C GLN A 275 -9.87 -19.71 -4.92
N ILE A 276 -10.20 -19.20 -3.73
CA ILE A 276 -11.17 -18.10 -3.57
C ILE A 276 -10.65 -16.85 -4.28
N VAL A 277 -9.38 -16.49 -4.06
CA VAL A 277 -8.77 -15.36 -4.74
C VAL A 277 -8.81 -15.53 -6.25
N GLY A 278 -8.45 -16.73 -6.76
CA GLY A 278 -8.47 -17.07 -8.19
C GLY A 278 -9.86 -16.95 -8.81
N GLN A 279 -10.93 -17.35 -8.11
CA GLN A 279 -12.31 -17.20 -8.59
C GLN A 279 -12.73 -15.74 -8.78
N PHE A 280 -12.26 -14.82 -7.95
CA PHE A 280 -12.54 -13.40 -8.15
C PHE A 280 -11.61 -12.79 -9.19
N GLN A 281 -10.36 -13.22 -9.26
CA GLN A 281 -9.42 -12.74 -10.26
C GLN A 281 -9.78 -13.20 -11.67
N SER A 282 -10.32 -14.42 -11.84
CA SER A 282 -10.80 -14.89 -13.14
C SER A 282 -11.98 -14.07 -13.68
N LEU A 283 -12.83 -13.51 -12.80
CA LEU A 283 -13.97 -12.67 -13.15
C LEU A 283 -13.65 -11.19 -13.29
N PHE A 284 -12.75 -10.66 -12.46
CA PHE A 284 -12.52 -9.23 -12.34
C PHE A 284 -11.08 -8.80 -12.65
N GLY A 285 -10.19 -9.75 -12.92
CA GLY A 285 -8.81 -9.47 -13.31
C GLY A 285 -8.07 -8.56 -12.33
N ASN A 286 -7.47 -7.52 -12.86
CA ASN A 286 -6.70 -6.54 -12.12
C ASN A 286 -7.52 -5.62 -11.20
N ALA A 287 -8.84 -5.64 -11.28
CA ALA A 287 -9.67 -4.88 -10.36
C ALA A 287 -9.62 -5.43 -8.92
N VAL A 288 -9.09 -6.65 -8.72
CA VAL A 288 -8.98 -7.31 -7.42
C VAL A 288 -7.62 -7.07 -6.79
N VAL A 289 -7.61 -6.69 -5.52
CA VAL A 289 -6.44 -6.73 -4.64
C VAL A 289 -6.70 -7.61 -3.43
N VAL A 290 -5.66 -8.27 -2.96
CA VAL A 290 -5.72 -9.11 -1.77
C VAL A 290 -5.03 -8.40 -0.61
N MET A 291 -5.65 -8.42 0.59
CA MET A 291 -5.15 -7.73 1.77
C MET A 291 -5.17 -8.67 2.99
N HIS A 292 -4.01 -9.17 3.42
CA HIS A 292 -3.87 -10.01 4.60
C HIS A 292 -2.49 -9.86 5.27
N SER A 293 -2.34 -10.44 6.46
CA SER A 293 -1.15 -10.32 7.30
C SER A 293 0.11 -10.96 6.71
N ALA A 294 -0.03 -12.00 5.88
CA ALA A 294 1.11 -12.71 5.28
C ALA A 294 1.74 -12.01 4.07
N LEU A 295 1.15 -10.94 3.56
CA LEU A 295 1.74 -10.13 2.48
C LEU A 295 3.01 -9.42 2.98
N THR A 296 3.99 -9.28 2.09
CA THR A 296 5.14 -8.42 2.33
C THR A 296 4.72 -6.95 2.46
N ASP A 297 5.51 -6.13 3.13
CA ASP A 297 5.22 -4.69 3.30
C ASP A 297 5.02 -3.99 1.95
N ARG A 298 5.77 -4.39 0.93
CA ARG A 298 5.64 -3.86 -0.43
C ARG A 298 4.31 -4.25 -1.09
N GLN A 299 3.91 -5.53 -0.98
CA GLN A 299 2.63 -5.99 -1.53
C GLN A 299 1.45 -5.30 -0.85
N ARG A 300 1.53 -5.09 0.48
CA ARG A 300 0.53 -4.33 1.22
C ARG A 300 0.44 -2.87 0.76
N GLN A 301 1.59 -2.24 0.55
CA GLN A 301 1.65 -0.86 0.04
C GLN A 301 1.07 -0.76 -1.36
N ASP A 302 1.41 -1.70 -2.26
CA ASP A 302 0.88 -1.76 -3.61
C ASP A 302 -0.65 -1.93 -3.61
N ALA A 303 -1.17 -2.91 -2.86
CA ALA A 303 -2.60 -3.13 -2.74
C ALA A 303 -3.33 -1.89 -2.19
N TYR A 304 -2.74 -1.24 -1.17
CA TYR A 304 -3.28 -0.02 -0.59
C TYR A 304 -3.33 1.12 -1.63
N GLN A 305 -2.23 1.39 -2.32
CA GLN A 305 -2.16 2.45 -3.34
C GLN A 305 -3.12 2.21 -4.50
N ARG A 306 -3.24 0.96 -4.97
CA ARG A 306 -4.18 0.57 -6.04
C ARG A 306 -5.63 0.77 -5.64
N MET A 307 -6.00 0.49 -4.39
CA MET A 307 -7.33 0.81 -3.86
C MET A 307 -7.53 2.31 -3.73
N GLN A 308 -6.55 3.03 -3.18
CA GLN A 308 -6.61 4.46 -2.94
C GLN A 308 -6.75 5.28 -4.23
N ASN A 309 -6.01 4.94 -5.28
CA ASN A 309 -6.09 5.62 -6.59
C ASN A 309 -7.20 5.09 -7.49
N GLY A 310 -7.95 4.09 -7.07
CA GLY A 310 -9.08 3.51 -7.79
C GLY A 310 -8.72 2.61 -8.97
N THR A 311 -7.45 2.23 -9.16
CA THR A 311 -7.05 1.22 -10.17
C THR A 311 -7.50 -0.17 -9.79
N ALA A 312 -7.59 -0.47 -8.50
CA ALA A 312 -8.33 -1.62 -7.99
C ALA A 312 -9.69 -1.17 -7.45
N LYS A 313 -10.69 -2.03 -7.63
CA LYS A 313 -12.07 -1.76 -7.25
C LYS A 313 -12.59 -2.70 -6.17
N ILE A 314 -11.91 -3.82 -5.95
CA ILE A 314 -12.32 -4.87 -5.03
C ILE A 314 -11.16 -5.18 -4.10
N ALA A 315 -11.37 -5.00 -2.79
CA ALA A 315 -10.46 -5.48 -1.76
C ALA A 315 -11.00 -6.79 -1.17
N ILE A 316 -10.25 -7.88 -1.33
CA ILE A 316 -10.55 -9.17 -0.70
C ILE A 316 -9.51 -9.40 0.37
N GLY A 317 -9.93 -9.76 1.57
CA GLY A 317 -8.95 -10.05 2.60
C GLY A 317 -9.52 -10.45 3.94
N THR A 318 -8.63 -10.59 4.90
CA THR A 318 -8.99 -10.94 6.27
C THR A 318 -9.42 -9.69 7.05
N ARG A 319 -9.56 -9.79 8.34
CA ARG A 319 -9.97 -8.71 9.25
C ARG A 319 -9.41 -7.33 8.90
N SER A 320 -8.12 -7.23 8.56
CA SER A 320 -7.46 -5.95 8.28
C SER A 320 -7.90 -5.30 6.96
N ALA A 321 -8.48 -6.06 6.03
CA ALA A 321 -8.99 -5.51 4.76
C ALA A 321 -10.18 -4.56 4.96
N VAL A 322 -10.81 -4.57 6.14
CA VAL A 322 -11.86 -3.61 6.51
C VAL A 322 -11.34 -2.16 6.46
N PHE A 323 -10.04 -1.92 6.51
CA PHE A 323 -9.41 -0.59 6.41
C PHE A 323 -8.91 -0.24 5.00
N ALA A 324 -9.26 -1.03 3.98
CA ALA A 324 -8.89 -0.72 2.59
C ALA A 324 -9.28 0.73 2.23
N PRO A 325 -8.38 1.52 1.64
CA PRO A 325 -8.64 2.93 1.34
C PRO A 325 -9.51 3.06 0.08
N VAL A 326 -10.81 2.98 0.26
CA VAL A 326 -11.78 3.15 -0.81
C VAL A 326 -12.16 4.62 -0.95
N GLN A 327 -12.40 5.06 -2.18
CA GLN A 327 -12.89 6.42 -2.46
C GLN A 327 -14.42 6.48 -2.40
N ASN A 328 -15.09 5.44 -2.89
CA ASN A 328 -16.54 5.34 -2.97
C ASN A 328 -16.97 3.89 -2.73
N LEU A 329 -17.21 3.55 -1.46
CA LEU A 329 -17.66 2.21 -1.09
C LEU A 329 -19.13 2.02 -1.49
N GLY A 330 -19.43 0.98 -2.27
CA GLY A 330 -20.80 0.64 -2.66
C GLY A 330 -21.37 -0.55 -1.91
N ILE A 331 -20.52 -1.47 -1.45
CA ILE A 331 -20.92 -2.63 -0.65
C ILE A 331 -19.75 -3.13 0.21
N LEU A 332 -20.06 -3.58 1.42
CA LEU A 332 -19.13 -4.34 2.24
C LEU A 332 -19.77 -5.69 2.58
N ILE A 333 -19.05 -6.75 2.30
CA ILE A 333 -19.49 -8.13 2.52
C ILE A 333 -18.57 -8.76 3.57
N VAL A 334 -19.16 -9.46 4.53
CA VAL A 334 -18.43 -10.25 5.54
C VAL A 334 -18.91 -11.68 5.46
N ASP A 335 -18.06 -12.56 4.97
CA ASP A 335 -18.33 -13.99 4.93
C ASP A 335 -18.01 -14.63 6.28
N GLU A 336 -18.80 -15.63 6.66
CA GLU A 336 -18.73 -16.34 7.96
C GLU A 336 -18.61 -15.35 9.15
N GLU A 337 -19.58 -14.42 9.27
CA GLU A 337 -19.55 -13.28 10.19
C GLU A 337 -19.37 -13.63 11.67
N GLY A 338 -19.79 -14.84 12.06
CA GLY A 338 -19.64 -15.36 13.42
C GLY A 338 -18.20 -15.81 13.77
N GLU A 339 -17.25 -15.71 12.82
CA GLU A 339 -15.89 -16.19 13.02
C GLU A 339 -15.12 -15.28 13.99
N ARG A 340 -14.48 -15.88 14.99
CA ARG A 340 -13.77 -15.16 16.06
C ARG A 340 -12.58 -14.35 15.57
N THR A 341 -11.99 -14.73 14.44
CA THR A 341 -10.83 -14.04 13.86
C THR A 341 -11.11 -12.60 13.42
N TYR A 342 -12.38 -12.22 13.29
CA TYR A 342 -12.78 -10.83 13.04
C TYR A 342 -12.59 -9.89 14.23
N LYS A 343 -12.37 -10.42 15.44
CA LYS A 343 -11.97 -9.63 16.60
C LYS A 343 -10.45 -9.52 16.68
N SER A 344 -9.92 -8.32 16.88
CA SER A 344 -8.50 -8.10 17.13
C SER A 344 -8.15 -8.46 18.57
N GLU A 345 -7.15 -9.32 18.76
CA GLU A 345 -6.60 -9.66 20.08
C GLU A 345 -5.63 -8.59 20.59
N ASN A 346 -4.96 -7.89 19.69
CA ASN A 346 -4.02 -6.82 19.98
C ASN A 346 -4.71 -5.46 19.96
N ALA A 347 -4.13 -4.48 20.67
CA ALA A 347 -4.62 -3.11 20.62
C ALA A 347 -4.38 -2.48 19.23
N PRO A 348 -5.40 -1.76 18.71
CA PRO A 348 -6.76 -1.62 19.20
C PRO A 348 -7.58 -2.92 19.04
N ARG A 349 -8.30 -3.29 20.11
CA ARG A 349 -9.13 -4.51 20.12
C ARG A 349 -10.47 -4.31 19.43
N TYR A 350 -10.44 -3.93 18.15
CA TYR A 350 -11.63 -3.71 17.35
C TYR A 350 -12.25 -5.03 16.86
N HIS A 351 -13.51 -4.97 16.47
CA HIS A 351 -14.21 -6.01 15.73
C HIS A 351 -14.45 -5.54 14.30
N ALA A 352 -14.05 -6.33 13.30
CA ALA A 352 -14.15 -5.91 11.89
C ALA A 352 -15.59 -5.59 11.47
N VAL A 353 -16.59 -6.34 11.96
CA VAL A 353 -18.01 -6.07 11.66
C VAL A 353 -18.44 -4.70 12.22
N ALA A 354 -17.94 -4.28 13.40
CA ALA A 354 -18.25 -2.96 13.94
C ALA A 354 -17.65 -1.84 13.08
N VAL A 355 -16.40 -2.01 12.62
CA VAL A 355 -15.76 -1.10 11.67
C VAL A 355 -16.53 -1.08 10.34
N ALA A 356 -16.94 -2.25 9.83
CA ALA A 356 -17.72 -2.38 8.60
C ALA A 356 -19.04 -1.60 8.69
N ARG A 357 -19.78 -1.73 9.81
CA ARG A 357 -21.01 -0.96 10.07
C ARG A 357 -20.75 0.54 10.03
N LYS A 358 -19.70 1.01 10.73
CA LYS A 358 -19.32 2.43 10.74
C LYS A 358 -19.01 2.93 9.32
N ARG A 359 -18.25 2.17 8.54
CA ARG A 359 -17.91 2.52 7.16
C ARG A 359 -19.13 2.56 6.25
N CYS A 360 -20.01 1.55 6.33
CA CYS A 360 -21.25 1.55 5.55
C CYS A 360 -22.16 2.73 5.89
N GLN A 361 -22.20 3.17 7.15
CA GLN A 361 -22.90 4.40 7.54
C GLN A 361 -22.28 5.65 6.89
N THR A 362 -20.95 5.76 6.90
CA THR A 362 -20.24 6.91 6.31
C THR A 362 -20.40 6.98 4.79
N HIS A 363 -20.41 5.83 4.10
CA HIS A 363 -20.54 5.76 2.65
C HIS A 363 -21.99 5.58 2.14
N HIS A 364 -22.98 5.53 3.03
CA HIS A 364 -24.38 5.26 2.68
C HIS A 364 -24.54 4.03 1.79
N CYS A 365 -24.00 2.90 2.22
CA CYS A 365 -24.02 1.65 1.47
C CYS A 365 -24.44 0.46 2.33
N PRO A 366 -24.91 -0.64 1.72
CA PRO A 366 -25.31 -1.84 2.47
C PRO A 366 -24.10 -2.62 2.99
N LEU A 367 -24.31 -3.24 4.17
CA LEU A 367 -23.46 -4.27 4.75
C LEU A 367 -24.16 -5.62 4.61
N LEU A 368 -23.54 -6.57 3.94
CA LEU A 368 -24.00 -7.95 3.83
C LEU A 368 -23.17 -8.84 4.75
N LEU A 369 -23.77 -9.35 5.80
CA LEU A 369 -23.21 -10.41 6.65
C LEU A 369 -23.68 -11.75 6.11
N ALA A 370 -22.79 -12.72 6.01
CA ALA A 370 -23.13 -14.06 5.54
C ALA A 370 -22.58 -15.12 6.48
N SER A 371 -23.35 -16.15 6.78
CA SER A 371 -22.90 -17.29 7.57
C SER A 371 -23.82 -18.49 7.42
N ALA A 372 -23.25 -19.68 7.59
CA ALA A 372 -24.04 -20.91 7.84
C ALA A 372 -24.50 -20.99 9.29
N THR A 373 -23.73 -20.42 10.21
CA THR A 373 -23.97 -20.41 11.66
C THR A 373 -23.82 -18.98 12.18
N PRO A 374 -24.82 -18.11 11.91
CA PRO A 374 -24.73 -16.72 12.30
C PRO A 374 -24.63 -16.56 13.82
N SER A 375 -24.01 -15.47 14.27
CA SER A 375 -24.00 -15.09 15.67
C SER A 375 -25.44 -14.87 16.18
N ILE A 376 -25.67 -15.13 17.46
CA ILE A 376 -27.00 -14.92 18.07
C ILE A 376 -27.48 -13.49 17.88
N GLU A 377 -26.55 -12.53 18.02
CA GLU A 377 -26.83 -11.12 17.87
C GLU A 377 -27.25 -10.79 16.42
N SER A 378 -26.48 -11.23 15.42
CA SER A 378 -26.82 -10.99 14.01
C SER A 378 -28.16 -11.63 13.64
N TYR A 379 -28.39 -12.84 14.11
CA TYR A 379 -29.65 -13.53 13.86
C TYR A 379 -30.85 -12.85 14.54
N TYR A 380 -30.67 -12.37 15.77
CA TYR A 380 -31.74 -11.67 16.51
C TYR A 380 -32.12 -10.34 15.83
N TYR A 381 -31.14 -9.57 15.36
CA TYR A 381 -31.41 -8.28 14.69
C TYR A 381 -31.89 -8.43 13.24
N ALA A 382 -31.75 -9.61 12.62
CA ALA A 382 -32.22 -9.87 11.27
C ALA A 382 -33.69 -10.36 11.22
N LYS A 383 -34.26 -10.74 12.36
CA LYS A 383 -35.70 -11.09 12.53
C LYS A 383 -36.55 -9.89 12.86
#